data_837a1c6997dcc988de4a8d0caa788d1b
#
_entry.id   837a1c6997dcc988de4a8d0caa788d1b
#
_cell.length_a   1.000
_cell.length_b   1.000
_cell.length_c   1.000
_cell.angle_alpha   90.00
_cell.angle_beta   90.00
_cell.angle_gamma   90.00
#
_symmetry.space_group_name_H-M   'P 1'
#
loop_
_entity.id
_entity.type
_entity.pdbx_description
1 polymer ?
#
loop_
_entity_poly.entity_id
_entity_poly.type
_entity_poly.pdbx_seq_one_letter_code
_entity_poly.pdbx_strand_id
1 'polypeptide(L)'
;MTAVTDRLSWRQWVGFMAMVLGMFMAILDIQIVSASISDIQAGLAASPDEASWVQTSYLIAEIVMIPLSGWLSRLLSTRVLFVASALGFTLFSFACAGASSLSEMVVFRAAQGFIGGAMIPTVFATTFLLFPGEKRNQMSVLIGLTATMAPTIGPTLGGWLTDQYSWHWLFLINVPVGLIVAGAVWTCLDIDKPDWSLRRSFDLIGLTLMALFLGALEYVLEEGDRWDWFQDETIAWCGVISAVAAVLFFWRMLTRRDPLVELRAFANANFAFGSLFSFVLGIGLYGSVYLVPLFLGRVRGYDSLQIGETMFVTGAAMFLSAPLAGQLARVLDLRVMLAIGLLMFGAGLWWMAELTVDSAFWELFGPQALRGASMMLIMLPVNQIALGRLPPAALKNASGLYNLMRNLGGAVGLAMINTIATSRLAVHTLHLQEQVTWSRSVTARALGNMT
;
A
#
# COMPACT_ATOMS: atom_id res chain seq x y z
N MET A 1 -29.44 -25.14 -6.84
CA MET A 1 -28.77 -24.57 -5.65
C MET A 1 -28.28 -25.74 -4.81
N THR A 2 -27.07 -26.18 -5.06
CA THR A 2 -26.40 -27.20 -4.24
C THR A 2 -25.96 -26.54 -2.95
N ALA A 3 -26.36 -27.10 -1.80
CA ALA A 3 -25.95 -26.69 -0.47
C ALA A 3 -24.42 -26.57 -0.43
N VAL A 4 -23.93 -25.35 -0.20
CA VAL A 4 -22.52 -25.12 0.07
C VAL A 4 -22.23 -25.86 1.37
N THR A 5 -21.48 -26.97 1.26
CA THR A 5 -21.03 -27.73 2.41
C THR A 5 -20.24 -26.82 3.34
N ASP A 6 -20.66 -26.74 4.59
CA ASP A 6 -20.14 -25.83 5.66
C ASP A 6 -18.65 -26.07 6.03
N ARG A 7 -17.95 -26.94 5.32
CA ARG A 7 -16.55 -27.27 5.59
C ARG A 7 -15.71 -27.06 4.34
N LEU A 8 -14.95 -25.94 4.34
CA LEU A 8 -13.85 -25.76 3.40
C LEU A 8 -12.91 -26.98 3.48
N SER A 9 -12.49 -27.47 2.31
CA SER A 9 -11.49 -28.54 2.27
C SER A 9 -10.14 -28.02 2.79
N TRP A 10 -9.35 -28.90 3.36
CA TRP A 10 -7.97 -28.57 3.78
C TRP A 10 -7.17 -27.91 2.64
N ARG A 11 -7.36 -28.39 1.42
CA ARG A 11 -6.72 -27.82 0.23
C ARG A 11 -7.08 -26.33 0.02
N GLN A 12 -8.34 -25.99 0.12
CA GLN A 12 -8.79 -24.59 -0.02
C GLN A 12 -8.20 -23.68 1.07
N TRP A 13 -8.04 -24.22 2.30
CA TRP A 13 -7.37 -23.52 3.39
C TRP A 13 -5.90 -23.25 3.07
N VAL A 14 -5.14 -24.27 2.64
CA VAL A 14 -3.73 -24.12 2.28
C VAL A 14 -3.57 -23.15 1.11
N GLY A 15 -4.40 -23.27 0.06
CA GLY A 15 -4.37 -22.39 -1.09
C GLY A 15 -4.65 -20.93 -0.70
N PHE A 16 -5.64 -20.70 0.17
CA PHE A 16 -5.96 -19.36 0.64
C PHE A 16 -4.83 -18.77 1.52
N MET A 17 -4.25 -19.56 2.43
CA MET A 17 -3.11 -19.11 3.24
C MET A 17 -1.89 -18.79 2.37
N ALA A 18 -1.66 -19.56 1.31
CA ALA A 18 -0.63 -19.25 0.34
C ALA A 18 -0.91 -17.93 -0.40
N MET A 19 -2.18 -17.64 -0.75
CA MET A 19 -2.54 -16.33 -1.31
C MET A 19 -2.27 -15.19 -0.33
N VAL A 20 -2.58 -15.36 0.96
CA VAL A 20 -2.31 -14.36 2.01
C VAL A 20 -0.81 -14.13 2.16
N LEU A 21 0.00 -15.20 2.10
CA LEU A 21 1.47 -15.09 2.11
C LEU A 21 2.00 -14.35 0.88
N GLY A 22 1.43 -14.60 -0.31
CA GLY A 22 1.77 -13.87 -1.53
C GLY A 22 1.41 -12.38 -1.44
N MET A 23 0.25 -12.05 -0.85
CA MET A 23 -0.13 -10.66 -0.56
C MET A 23 0.86 -10.00 0.41
N PHE A 24 1.25 -10.71 1.48
CA PHE A 24 2.27 -10.24 2.41
C PHE A 24 3.58 -9.93 1.71
N MET A 25 4.06 -10.84 0.86
CA MET A 25 5.27 -10.69 0.06
C MET A 25 5.21 -9.43 -0.84
N ALA A 26 4.09 -9.22 -1.55
CA ALA A 26 3.94 -8.07 -2.44
C ALA A 26 3.95 -6.73 -1.68
N ILE A 27 3.28 -6.65 -0.52
CA ILE A 27 3.27 -5.44 0.31
C ILE A 27 4.63 -5.22 0.96
N LEU A 28 5.27 -6.29 1.42
CA LEU A 28 6.58 -6.24 2.05
C LEU A 28 7.65 -5.72 1.09
N ASP A 29 7.65 -6.18 -0.17
CA ASP A 29 8.60 -5.78 -1.21
C ASP A 29 8.66 -4.26 -1.39
N ILE A 30 7.50 -3.59 -1.40
CA ILE A 30 7.43 -2.12 -1.50
C ILE A 30 8.18 -1.46 -0.33
N GLN A 31 8.01 -1.98 0.87
CA GLN A 31 8.53 -1.37 2.08
C GLN A 31 10.03 -1.64 2.30
N ILE A 32 10.48 -2.84 1.98
CA ILE A 32 11.92 -3.18 2.10
C ILE A 32 12.76 -2.39 1.10
N VAL A 33 12.26 -2.21 -0.13
CA VAL A 33 12.94 -1.43 -1.18
C VAL A 33 12.97 0.05 -0.81
N SER A 34 11.84 0.62 -0.35
CA SER A 34 11.76 2.02 0.07
C SER A 34 12.75 2.34 1.20
N ALA A 35 12.95 1.43 2.14
CA ALA A 35 13.85 1.63 3.27
C ALA A 35 15.34 1.57 2.88
N SER A 36 15.68 0.90 1.77
CA SER A 36 17.06 0.67 1.33
C SER A 36 17.38 1.36 0.00
N ILE A 37 16.65 2.42 -0.36
CA ILE A 37 16.81 3.09 -1.65
C ILE A 37 18.21 3.71 -1.82
N SER A 38 18.82 4.17 -0.73
CA SER A 38 20.19 4.72 -0.71
C SER A 38 21.25 3.68 -1.09
N ASP A 39 21.05 2.44 -0.65
CA ASP A 39 21.99 1.36 -0.93
C ASP A 39 21.86 0.88 -2.38
N ILE A 40 20.63 0.83 -2.90
CA ILE A 40 20.35 0.57 -4.32
C ILE A 40 20.95 1.67 -5.19
N GLN A 41 20.77 2.94 -4.80
CA GLN A 41 21.36 4.11 -5.45
C GLN A 41 22.88 4.00 -5.55
N ALA A 42 23.54 3.70 -4.44
CA ALA A 42 24.98 3.52 -4.40
C ALA A 42 25.43 2.34 -5.26
N GLY A 43 24.71 1.21 -5.19
CA GLY A 43 25.02 -0.01 -5.95
C GLY A 43 24.89 0.16 -7.47
N LEU A 44 23.96 1.00 -7.93
CA LEU A 44 23.73 1.28 -9.35
C LEU A 44 24.41 2.57 -9.84
N ALA A 45 25.18 3.25 -8.97
CA ALA A 45 25.82 4.55 -9.24
C ALA A 45 24.84 5.61 -9.78
N ALA A 46 23.60 5.59 -9.27
CA ALA A 46 22.53 6.50 -9.66
C ALA A 46 22.62 7.83 -8.89
N SER A 47 22.10 8.92 -9.47
CA SER A 47 21.91 10.17 -8.74
C SER A 47 20.74 10.05 -7.73
N PRO A 48 20.70 10.88 -6.68
CA PRO A 48 19.57 10.90 -5.75
C PRO A 48 18.23 11.16 -6.44
N ASP A 49 18.24 11.95 -7.51
CA ASP A 49 17.05 12.30 -8.28
C ASP A 49 16.53 11.13 -9.13
N GLU A 50 17.42 10.29 -9.59
CA GLU A 50 17.06 9.12 -10.38
C GLU A 50 16.66 7.92 -9.53
N ALA A 51 17.17 7.83 -8.30
CA ALA A 51 16.93 6.67 -7.42
C ALA A 51 15.45 6.50 -7.03
N SER A 52 14.68 7.60 -6.94
CA SER A 52 13.23 7.55 -6.67
C SER A 52 12.47 6.69 -7.69
N TRP A 53 12.94 6.66 -8.96
CA TRP A 53 12.32 5.89 -10.02
C TRP A 53 12.24 4.37 -9.73
N VAL A 54 13.11 3.85 -8.88
CA VAL A 54 13.05 2.44 -8.43
C VAL A 54 11.73 2.16 -7.72
N GLN A 55 11.23 3.11 -6.93
CA GLN A 55 9.95 3.01 -6.24
C GLN A 55 8.79 3.49 -7.13
N THR A 56 8.89 4.67 -7.69
CA THR A 56 7.86 5.34 -8.48
C THR A 56 7.40 4.50 -9.67
N SER A 57 8.33 3.85 -10.40
CA SER A 57 7.98 3.00 -11.55
C SER A 57 7.13 1.77 -11.15
N TYR A 58 7.43 1.19 -9.99
CA TYR A 58 6.63 0.09 -9.44
C TYR A 58 5.21 0.56 -9.09
N LEU A 59 5.08 1.67 -8.35
CA LEU A 59 3.79 2.19 -7.88
C LEU A 59 2.90 2.63 -9.05
N ILE A 60 3.46 3.33 -10.06
CA ILE A 60 2.75 3.70 -11.29
C ILE A 60 2.18 2.47 -12.01
N ALA A 61 2.98 1.41 -12.11
CA ALA A 61 2.56 0.20 -12.81
C ALA A 61 1.54 -0.62 -11.99
N GLU A 62 1.73 -0.69 -10.68
CA GLU A 62 0.84 -1.38 -9.74
C GLU A 62 -0.55 -0.76 -9.74
N ILE A 63 -0.66 0.58 -9.66
CA ILE A 63 -1.95 1.28 -9.55
C ILE A 63 -2.84 1.05 -10.76
N VAL A 64 -2.25 0.83 -11.93
CA VAL A 64 -2.97 0.49 -13.17
C VAL A 64 -3.50 -0.95 -13.12
N MET A 65 -2.72 -1.90 -12.58
CA MET A 65 -3.11 -3.30 -12.51
C MET A 65 -4.21 -3.57 -11.49
N ILE A 66 -4.25 -2.82 -10.38
CA ILE A 66 -5.23 -3.00 -9.31
C ILE A 66 -6.67 -3.05 -9.83
N PRO A 67 -7.21 -2.04 -10.54
CA PRO A 67 -8.57 -2.09 -11.07
C PRO A 67 -8.73 -3.08 -12.23
N LEU A 68 -7.69 -3.32 -13.01
CA LEU A 68 -7.68 -4.28 -14.11
C LEU A 68 -7.81 -5.72 -13.60
N SER A 69 -7.31 -6.02 -12.41
CA SER A 69 -7.30 -7.35 -11.79
C SER A 69 -8.70 -7.96 -11.69
N GLY A 70 -9.74 -7.15 -11.47
CA GLY A 70 -11.13 -7.58 -11.42
C GLY A 70 -11.63 -8.16 -12.73
N TRP A 71 -11.30 -7.54 -13.86
CA TRP A 71 -11.61 -8.05 -15.19
C TRP A 71 -10.77 -9.28 -15.55
N LEU A 72 -9.45 -9.23 -15.29
CA LEU A 72 -8.53 -10.34 -15.54
C LEU A 72 -8.89 -11.60 -14.74
N SER A 73 -9.32 -11.46 -13.49
CA SER A 73 -9.72 -12.61 -12.68
C SER A 73 -11.01 -13.29 -13.16
N ARG A 74 -11.88 -12.58 -13.87
CA ARG A 74 -13.03 -13.17 -14.57
C ARG A 74 -12.61 -13.87 -15.84
N LEU A 75 -11.72 -13.24 -16.61
CA LEU A 75 -11.22 -13.80 -17.88
C LEU A 75 -10.42 -15.09 -17.68
N LEU A 76 -9.45 -15.08 -16.75
CA LEU A 76 -8.45 -16.15 -16.57
C LEU A 76 -8.82 -17.15 -15.48
N SER A 77 -9.70 -16.86 -14.59
CA SER A 77 -9.97 -17.40 -13.25
C SER A 77 -9.07 -16.82 -12.16
N THR A 78 -9.54 -16.88 -10.92
CA THR A 78 -8.82 -16.40 -9.75
C THR A 78 -7.48 -17.12 -9.55
N ARG A 79 -7.48 -18.45 -9.70
CA ARG A 79 -6.28 -19.29 -9.59
C ARG A 79 -5.22 -18.92 -10.62
N VAL A 80 -5.59 -18.87 -11.88
CA VAL A 80 -4.63 -18.62 -12.98
C VAL A 80 -4.06 -17.21 -12.88
N LEU A 81 -4.89 -16.20 -12.63
CA LEU A 81 -4.42 -14.83 -12.45
C LEU A 81 -3.42 -14.73 -11.29
N PHE A 82 -3.79 -15.27 -10.12
CA PHE A 82 -2.92 -15.17 -8.95
C PHE A 82 -1.58 -15.87 -9.14
N VAL A 83 -1.59 -17.09 -9.71
CA VAL A 83 -0.35 -17.84 -9.96
C VAL A 83 0.51 -17.14 -11.02
N ALA A 84 -0.09 -16.62 -12.09
CA ALA A 84 0.63 -15.83 -13.10
C ALA A 84 1.24 -14.57 -12.49
N SER A 85 0.51 -13.89 -11.61
CA SER A 85 1.01 -12.72 -10.89
C SER A 85 2.14 -13.08 -9.92
N ALA A 86 2.01 -14.16 -9.15
CA ALA A 86 3.05 -14.60 -8.22
C ALA A 86 4.33 -15.02 -8.96
N LEU A 87 4.22 -15.81 -10.04
CA LEU A 87 5.37 -16.23 -10.85
C LEU A 87 6.03 -15.04 -11.57
N GLY A 88 5.24 -14.16 -12.18
CA GLY A 88 5.75 -12.98 -12.86
C GLY A 88 6.43 -12.01 -11.88
N PHE A 89 5.81 -11.75 -10.73
CA PHE A 89 6.41 -10.98 -9.65
C PHE A 89 7.75 -11.57 -9.22
N THR A 90 7.82 -12.89 -9.02
CA THR A 90 9.04 -13.61 -8.64
C THR A 90 10.11 -13.52 -9.72
N LEU A 91 9.73 -13.67 -10.98
CA LEU A 91 10.66 -13.56 -12.12
C LEU A 91 11.28 -12.17 -12.20
N PHE A 92 10.46 -11.10 -12.10
CA PHE A 92 10.96 -9.74 -12.15
C PHE A 92 11.67 -9.32 -10.86
N SER A 93 11.33 -9.91 -9.71
CA SER A 93 12.13 -9.76 -8.49
C SER A 93 13.53 -10.34 -8.68
N PHE A 94 13.66 -11.53 -9.26
CA PHE A 94 14.96 -12.09 -9.61
C PHE A 94 15.72 -11.23 -10.64
N ALA A 95 15.02 -10.68 -11.64
CA ALA A 95 15.62 -9.77 -12.61
C ALA A 95 16.11 -8.47 -11.95
N CYS A 96 15.35 -7.88 -11.01
CA CYS A 96 15.79 -6.72 -10.22
C CYS A 96 17.08 -7.00 -9.45
N ALA A 97 17.21 -8.19 -8.84
CA ALA A 97 18.43 -8.58 -8.16
C ALA A 97 19.65 -8.70 -9.10
N GLY A 98 19.43 -8.92 -10.39
CA GLY A 98 20.49 -8.99 -11.40
C GLY A 98 20.69 -7.68 -12.20
N ALA A 99 19.99 -6.60 -11.87
CA ALA A 99 20.07 -5.35 -12.60
C ALA A 99 21.47 -4.72 -12.48
N SER A 100 22.05 -4.34 -13.62
CA SER A 100 23.37 -3.73 -13.70
C SER A 100 23.34 -2.21 -13.95
N SER A 101 22.15 -1.68 -14.23
CA SER A 101 21.91 -0.26 -14.45
C SER A 101 20.57 0.17 -13.87
N LEU A 102 20.45 1.47 -13.58
CA LEU A 102 19.19 2.04 -13.12
C LEU A 102 18.04 1.84 -14.13
N SER A 103 18.33 2.00 -15.43
CA SER A 103 17.32 1.81 -16.48
C SER A 103 16.76 0.39 -16.51
N GLU A 104 17.60 -0.63 -16.33
CA GLU A 104 17.15 -2.02 -16.18
C GLU A 104 16.29 -2.19 -14.93
N MET A 105 16.75 -1.65 -13.80
CA MET A 105 16.03 -1.70 -12.53
C MET A 105 14.61 -1.09 -12.67
N VAL A 106 14.49 0.10 -13.27
CA VAL A 106 13.22 0.80 -13.48
C VAL A 106 12.26 -0.03 -14.34
N VAL A 107 12.75 -0.61 -15.44
CA VAL A 107 11.93 -1.48 -16.31
C VAL A 107 11.47 -2.73 -15.58
N PHE A 108 12.37 -3.39 -14.84
CA PHE A 108 12.03 -4.59 -14.10
C PHE A 108 11.07 -4.29 -12.94
N ARG A 109 11.24 -3.16 -12.25
CA ARG A 109 10.32 -2.69 -11.20
C ARG A 109 8.93 -2.38 -11.75
N ALA A 110 8.83 -1.68 -12.89
CA ALA A 110 7.55 -1.44 -13.55
C ALA A 110 6.85 -2.76 -13.93
N ALA A 111 7.57 -3.72 -14.50
CA ALA A 111 7.01 -5.02 -14.84
C ALA A 111 6.59 -5.82 -13.59
N GLN A 112 7.40 -5.78 -12.51
CA GLN A 112 7.10 -6.42 -11.23
C GLN A 112 5.85 -5.83 -10.60
N GLY A 113 5.72 -4.49 -10.53
CA GLY A 113 4.55 -3.79 -10.00
C GLY A 113 3.29 -4.06 -10.82
N PHE A 114 3.38 -3.99 -12.16
CA PHE A 114 2.25 -4.29 -13.03
C PHE A 114 1.72 -5.71 -12.82
N ILE A 115 2.59 -6.71 -12.84
CA ILE A 115 2.18 -8.11 -12.71
C ILE A 115 1.75 -8.43 -11.28
N GLY A 116 2.48 -7.93 -10.28
CA GLY A 116 2.20 -8.14 -8.85
C GLY A 116 0.94 -7.47 -8.34
N GLY A 117 0.55 -6.34 -8.93
CA GLY A 117 -0.57 -5.51 -8.48
C GLY A 117 -1.94 -6.20 -8.46
N ALA A 118 -2.09 -7.35 -9.14
CA ALA A 118 -3.31 -8.16 -9.06
C ALA A 118 -3.39 -9.01 -7.78
N MET A 119 -2.28 -9.25 -7.06
CA MET A 119 -2.26 -10.19 -5.93
C MET A 119 -3.15 -9.72 -4.79
N ILE A 120 -3.02 -8.46 -4.37
CA ILE A 120 -3.75 -7.91 -3.23
C ILE A 120 -5.28 -7.93 -3.46
N PRO A 121 -5.83 -7.34 -4.54
CA PRO A 121 -7.28 -7.35 -4.78
C PRO A 121 -7.86 -8.76 -4.91
N THR A 122 -7.08 -9.69 -5.46
CA THR A 122 -7.51 -11.08 -5.65
C THR A 122 -7.68 -11.80 -4.31
N VAL A 123 -6.82 -11.55 -3.31
CA VAL A 123 -6.96 -12.10 -1.95
C VAL A 123 -8.23 -11.55 -1.27
N PHE A 124 -8.47 -10.24 -1.38
CA PHE A 124 -9.70 -9.64 -0.85
C PHE A 124 -10.94 -10.25 -1.48
N ALA A 125 -11.02 -10.34 -2.82
CA ALA A 125 -12.14 -10.97 -3.51
C ALA A 125 -12.35 -12.41 -3.08
N THR A 126 -11.27 -13.19 -2.99
CA THR A 126 -11.30 -14.61 -2.60
C THR A 126 -11.86 -14.82 -1.19
N THR A 127 -11.54 -13.93 -0.26
CA THR A 127 -12.08 -13.97 1.11
C THR A 127 -13.61 -13.94 1.11
N PHE A 128 -14.20 -13.05 0.34
CA PHE A 128 -15.66 -12.90 0.28
C PHE A 128 -16.34 -13.99 -0.57
N LEU A 129 -15.60 -14.62 -1.47
CA LEU A 129 -16.09 -15.73 -2.30
C LEU A 129 -16.06 -17.07 -1.55
N LEU A 130 -15.00 -17.34 -0.78
CA LEU A 130 -14.79 -18.64 -0.12
C LEU A 130 -15.41 -18.73 1.28
N PHE A 131 -15.42 -17.64 2.04
CA PHE A 131 -15.77 -17.71 3.46
C PHE A 131 -17.11 -17.06 3.74
N PRO A 132 -18.12 -17.81 4.19
CA PRO A 132 -19.41 -17.28 4.64
C PRO A 132 -19.36 -16.83 6.11
N GLY A 133 -20.24 -15.89 6.45
CA GLY A 133 -20.59 -15.53 7.83
C GLY A 133 -19.37 -15.17 8.70
N GLU A 134 -19.25 -15.84 9.85
CA GLU A 134 -18.24 -15.55 10.85
C GLU A 134 -16.81 -15.85 10.40
N LYS A 135 -16.60 -16.90 9.60
CA LYS A 135 -15.28 -17.22 9.04
C LYS A 135 -14.75 -16.11 8.16
N ARG A 136 -15.65 -15.40 7.45
CA ARG A 136 -15.28 -14.20 6.66
C ARG A 136 -14.71 -13.10 7.55
N ASN A 137 -15.32 -12.86 8.73
CA ASN A 137 -14.80 -11.86 9.67
C ASN A 137 -13.39 -12.21 10.13
N GLN A 138 -13.15 -13.48 10.49
CA GLN A 138 -11.82 -13.94 10.90
C GLN A 138 -10.78 -13.79 9.79
N MET A 139 -11.16 -14.11 8.55
CA MET A 139 -10.26 -13.96 7.40
C MET A 139 -10.03 -12.48 7.03
N SER A 140 -11.04 -11.63 7.18
CA SER A 140 -10.88 -10.19 7.01
C SER A 140 -9.92 -9.58 8.03
N VAL A 141 -9.96 -10.07 9.30
CA VAL A 141 -9.00 -9.69 10.34
C VAL A 141 -7.59 -10.15 9.96
N LEU A 142 -7.43 -11.39 9.49
CA LEU A 142 -6.14 -11.93 9.05
C LEU A 142 -5.53 -11.11 7.90
N ILE A 143 -6.34 -10.77 6.89
CA ILE A 143 -5.91 -9.92 5.77
C ILE A 143 -5.52 -8.53 6.27
N GLY A 144 -6.34 -7.93 7.13
CA GLY A 144 -6.03 -6.62 7.72
C GLY A 144 -4.72 -6.64 8.49
N LEU A 145 -4.51 -7.65 9.31
CA LEU A 145 -3.27 -7.85 10.05
C LEU A 145 -2.07 -7.99 9.09
N THR A 146 -2.19 -8.82 8.07
CA THR A 146 -1.14 -9.05 7.06
C THR A 146 -0.79 -7.76 6.30
N ALA A 147 -1.82 -7.01 5.87
CA ALA A 147 -1.64 -5.77 5.11
C ALA A 147 -0.94 -4.65 5.90
N THR A 148 -1.00 -4.71 7.22
CA THR A 148 -0.41 -3.68 8.09
C THR A 148 0.88 -4.14 8.78
N MET A 149 1.07 -5.45 8.99
CA MET A 149 2.35 -5.99 9.48
C MET A 149 3.47 -5.86 8.46
N ALA A 150 3.19 -6.03 7.17
CA ALA A 150 4.21 -5.91 6.13
C ALA A 150 4.89 -4.52 6.12
N PRO A 151 4.15 -3.39 6.11
CA PRO A 151 4.76 -2.07 6.23
C PRO A 151 5.51 -1.84 7.56
N THR A 152 5.06 -2.48 8.64
CA THR A 152 5.70 -2.32 9.96
C THR A 152 7.05 -3.05 10.03
N ILE A 153 7.14 -4.25 9.47
CA ILE A 153 8.34 -5.10 9.48
C ILE A 153 9.32 -4.71 8.36
N GLY A 154 8.78 -4.19 7.24
CA GLY A 154 9.54 -3.94 6.01
C GLY A 154 10.81 -3.15 6.20
N PRO A 155 10.77 -1.96 6.79
CA PRO A 155 11.98 -1.14 6.98
C PRO A 155 13.07 -1.84 7.79
N THR A 156 12.71 -2.53 8.87
CA THR A 156 13.66 -3.28 9.70
C THR A 156 14.28 -4.44 8.95
N LEU A 157 13.46 -5.23 8.25
CA LEU A 157 13.93 -6.35 7.46
C LEU A 157 14.79 -5.89 6.28
N GLY A 158 14.39 -4.81 5.62
CA GLY A 158 15.13 -4.22 4.50
C GLY A 158 16.51 -3.74 4.93
N GLY A 159 16.58 -2.93 5.99
CA GLY A 159 17.83 -2.46 6.55
C GLY A 159 18.74 -3.60 6.99
N TRP A 160 18.20 -4.61 7.71
CA TRP A 160 18.97 -5.76 8.14
C TRP A 160 19.52 -6.59 6.97
N LEU A 161 18.72 -6.84 5.94
CA LEU A 161 19.16 -7.58 4.75
C LEU A 161 20.28 -6.85 4.00
N THR A 162 20.16 -5.55 3.88
CA THR A 162 21.13 -4.72 3.18
C THR A 162 22.44 -4.64 3.95
N ASP A 163 22.38 -4.49 5.26
CA ASP A 163 23.51 -4.40 6.17
C ASP A 163 24.32 -5.71 6.24
N GLN A 164 23.62 -6.87 6.37
CA GLN A 164 24.25 -8.16 6.57
C GLN A 164 24.72 -8.83 5.27
N TYR A 165 24.03 -8.52 4.16
CA TYR A 165 24.31 -9.17 2.87
C TYR A 165 24.55 -8.13 1.77
N SER A 166 23.49 -7.64 1.14
CA SER A 166 23.49 -6.58 0.13
C SER A 166 22.07 -6.25 -0.30
N TRP A 167 21.87 -5.11 -0.99
CA TRP A 167 20.57 -4.72 -1.52
C TRP A 167 19.95 -5.75 -2.49
N HIS A 168 20.72 -6.61 -3.15
CA HIS A 168 20.22 -7.67 -4.03
C HIS A 168 19.28 -8.64 -3.30
N TRP A 169 19.53 -8.89 -2.00
CA TRP A 169 18.73 -9.79 -1.18
C TRP A 169 17.32 -9.25 -0.90
N LEU A 170 17.10 -7.94 -1.02
CA LEU A 170 15.76 -7.35 -0.93
C LEU A 170 14.82 -7.96 -1.98
N PHE A 171 15.35 -8.31 -3.13
CA PHE A 171 14.62 -8.93 -4.22
C PHE A 171 14.70 -10.47 -4.18
N LEU A 172 15.84 -11.03 -3.85
CA LEU A 172 16.05 -12.49 -3.83
C LEU A 172 15.19 -13.20 -2.78
N ILE A 173 14.84 -12.54 -1.67
CA ILE A 173 13.99 -13.12 -0.63
C ILE A 173 12.60 -13.51 -1.17
N ASN A 174 12.12 -12.80 -2.20
CA ASN A 174 10.82 -13.07 -2.83
C ASN A 174 10.83 -14.35 -3.68
N VAL A 175 11.99 -14.81 -4.13
CA VAL A 175 12.09 -15.93 -5.08
C VAL A 175 11.61 -17.25 -4.47
N PRO A 176 12.15 -17.75 -3.34
CA PRO A 176 11.67 -18.98 -2.75
C PRO A 176 10.20 -18.88 -2.30
N VAL A 177 9.81 -17.75 -1.72
CA VAL A 177 8.44 -17.52 -1.25
C VAL A 177 7.45 -17.54 -2.41
N GLY A 178 7.73 -16.83 -3.49
CA GLY A 178 6.85 -16.74 -4.65
C GLY A 178 6.66 -18.09 -5.36
N LEU A 179 7.71 -18.91 -5.46
CA LEU A 179 7.61 -20.26 -6.03
C LEU A 179 6.74 -21.18 -5.16
N ILE A 180 6.92 -21.15 -3.83
CA ILE A 180 6.09 -21.92 -2.89
C ILE A 180 4.63 -21.48 -2.98
N VAL A 181 4.38 -20.17 -2.97
CA VAL A 181 3.04 -19.56 -3.09
C VAL A 181 2.37 -19.99 -4.39
N ALA A 182 3.05 -19.85 -5.52
CA ALA A 182 2.50 -20.21 -6.83
C ALA A 182 2.18 -21.72 -6.90
N GLY A 183 3.07 -22.58 -6.43
CA GLY A 183 2.87 -24.04 -6.39
C GLY A 183 1.70 -24.45 -5.49
N ALA A 184 1.61 -23.86 -4.30
CA ALA A 184 0.52 -24.15 -3.35
C ALA A 184 -0.85 -23.67 -3.88
N VAL A 185 -0.92 -22.46 -4.45
CA VAL A 185 -2.16 -21.95 -5.04
C VAL A 185 -2.59 -22.76 -6.24
N TRP A 186 -1.65 -23.13 -7.12
CA TRP A 186 -1.95 -23.94 -8.30
C TRP A 186 -2.55 -25.30 -7.95
N THR A 187 -2.00 -25.97 -6.95
CA THR A 187 -2.40 -27.33 -6.57
C THR A 187 -3.60 -27.39 -5.63
N CYS A 188 -3.82 -26.34 -4.82
CA CYS A 188 -4.79 -26.40 -3.74
C CYS A 188 -6.04 -25.55 -3.98
N LEU A 189 -6.00 -24.55 -4.91
CA LEU A 189 -7.10 -23.63 -5.10
C LEU A 189 -7.84 -23.91 -6.41
N ASP A 190 -9.17 -24.10 -6.30
CA ASP A 190 -10.07 -24.15 -7.46
C ASP A 190 -11.41 -23.53 -7.03
N ILE A 191 -11.62 -22.27 -7.41
CA ILE A 191 -12.78 -21.47 -6.95
C ILE A 191 -13.74 -21.21 -8.09
N ASP A 192 -13.22 -20.91 -9.27
CA ASP A 192 -13.97 -20.39 -10.41
C ASP A 192 -13.36 -20.81 -11.74
N LYS A 193 -14.17 -20.74 -12.78
CA LYS A 193 -13.74 -21.08 -14.14
C LYS A 193 -13.50 -19.81 -14.97
N PRO A 194 -12.55 -19.85 -15.92
CA PRO A 194 -12.29 -18.75 -16.83
C PRO A 194 -13.49 -18.49 -17.77
N ASP A 195 -13.76 -17.22 -18.02
CA ASP A 195 -14.76 -16.79 -18.99
C ASP A 195 -14.07 -16.15 -20.22
N TRP A 196 -13.73 -16.98 -21.19
CA TRP A 196 -13.05 -16.53 -22.41
C TRP A 196 -13.92 -15.67 -23.33
N SER A 197 -15.24 -15.59 -23.09
CA SER A 197 -16.13 -14.72 -23.88
C SER A 197 -15.78 -13.24 -23.70
N LEU A 198 -15.24 -12.87 -22.54
CA LEU A 198 -14.81 -11.51 -22.21
C LEU A 198 -13.66 -10.98 -23.08
N ARG A 199 -12.91 -11.87 -23.78
CA ARG A 199 -11.87 -11.41 -24.73
C ARG A 199 -12.43 -10.57 -25.86
N ARG A 200 -13.68 -10.85 -26.29
CA ARG A 200 -14.33 -10.12 -27.39
C ARG A 200 -14.75 -8.70 -26.99
N SER A 201 -14.95 -8.46 -25.70
CA SER A 201 -15.33 -7.16 -25.15
C SER A 201 -14.14 -6.37 -24.59
N PHE A 202 -12.90 -6.82 -24.82
CA PHE A 202 -11.70 -6.15 -24.30
C PHE A 202 -11.64 -4.69 -24.77
N ASP A 203 -11.41 -3.80 -23.80
CA ASP A 203 -11.40 -2.37 -24.03
C ASP A 203 -9.99 -1.79 -23.96
N LEU A 204 -9.26 -1.88 -25.08
CA LEU A 204 -7.89 -1.33 -25.16
C LEU A 204 -7.88 0.20 -24.93
N ILE A 205 -8.86 0.93 -25.47
CA ILE A 205 -8.94 2.39 -25.27
C ILE A 205 -9.21 2.71 -23.80
N GLY A 206 -10.13 1.98 -23.16
CA GLY A 206 -10.39 2.14 -21.73
C GLY A 206 -9.16 1.83 -20.87
N LEU A 207 -8.40 0.80 -21.22
CA LEU A 207 -7.13 0.47 -20.55
C LEU A 207 -6.10 1.58 -20.73
N THR A 208 -5.92 2.10 -21.94
CA THR A 208 -4.98 3.21 -22.20
C THR A 208 -5.36 4.47 -21.44
N LEU A 209 -6.65 4.84 -21.44
CA LEU A 209 -7.13 6.00 -20.67
C LEU A 209 -6.94 5.81 -19.17
N MET A 210 -7.19 4.60 -18.66
CA MET A 210 -6.95 4.28 -17.24
C MET A 210 -5.46 4.36 -16.89
N ALA A 211 -4.60 3.83 -17.74
CA ALA A 211 -3.15 3.86 -17.52
C ALA A 211 -2.60 5.31 -17.55
N LEU A 212 -3.06 6.12 -18.48
CA LEU A 212 -2.70 7.55 -18.55
C LEU A 212 -3.23 8.33 -17.35
N PHE A 213 -4.50 8.09 -16.97
CA PHE A 213 -5.10 8.75 -15.81
C PHE A 213 -4.38 8.40 -14.52
N LEU A 214 -4.33 7.11 -14.18
CA LEU A 214 -3.78 6.66 -12.91
C LEU A 214 -2.26 6.79 -12.86
N GLY A 215 -1.57 6.45 -13.95
CA GLY A 215 -0.11 6.53 -14.00
C GLY A 215 0.42 7.96 -13.93
N ALA A 216 -0.19 8.90 -14.67
CA ALA A 216 0.18 10.31 -14.58
C ALA A 216 -0.22 10.92 -13.23
N LEU A 217 -1.37 10.51 -12.64
CA LEU A 217 -1.76 10.94 -11.29
C LEU A 217 -0.75 10.48 -10.24
N GLU A 218 -0.37 9.21 -10.29
CA GLU A 218 0.59 8.63 -9.34
C GLU A 218 1.95 9.34 -9.44
N TYR A 219 2.42 9.61 -10.66
CA TYR A 219 3.65 10.37 -10.89
C TYR A 219 3.58 11.78 -10.29
N VAL A 220 2.47 12.50 -10.50
CA VAL A 220 2.26 13.83 -9.92
C VAL A 220 2.24 13.79 -8.40
N LEU A 221 1.63 12.76 -7.79
CA LEU A 221 1.55 12.64 -6.33
C LEU A 221 2.89 12.24 -5.71
N GLU A 222 3.65 11.38 -6.37
CA GLU A 222 4.92 10.85 -5.86
C GLU A 222 6.07 11.87 -6.02
N GLU A 223 6.16 12.53 -7.17
CA GLU A 223 7.28 13.42 -7.51
C GLU A 223 6.93 14.91 -7.36
N GLY A 224 5.66 15.27 -7.20
CA GLY A 224 5.21 16.67 -7.22
C GLY A 224 5.88 17.57 -6.18
N ASP A 225 6.00 17.10 -4.93
CA ASP A 225 6.66 17.87 -3.84
C ASP A 225 8.14 18.15 -4.14
N ARG A 226 8.81 17.22 -4.79
CA ARG A 226 10.23 17.31 -5.15
C ARG A 226 10.50 18.33 -6.23
N TRP A 227 9.58 18.48 -7.19
CA TRP A 227 9.70 19.37 -8.35
C TRP A 227 8.85 20.64 -8.22
N ASP A 228 8.56 21.08 -7.01
CA ASP A 228 7.75 22.27 -6.73
C ASP A 228 6.37 22.26 -7.40
N TRP A 229 5.77 21.06 -7.52
CA TRP A 229 4.43 20.85 -8.06
C TRP A 229 4.27 21.40 -9.49
N PHE A 230 3.19 22.12 -9.74
CA PHE A 230 2.85 22.64 -11.06
C PHE A 230 3.74 23.82 -11.55
N GLN A 231 4.81 24.14 -10.82
CA GLN A 231 5.83 25.06 -11.31
C GLN A 231 6.78 24.33 -12.27
N ASP A 232 6.97 23.02 -12.10
CA ASP A 232 7.66 22.18 -13.08
C ASP A 232 6.75 21.86 -14.27
N GLU A 233 7.30 22.01 -15.47
CA GLU A 233 6.55 21.79 -16.71
C GLU A 233 6.13 20.34 -16.88
N THR A 234 6.95 19.38 -16.47
CA THR A 234 6.65 17.94 -16.58
C THR A 234 5.49 17.55 -15.66
N ILE A 235 5.54 18.00 -14.41
CA ILE A 235 4.46 17.78 -13.43
C ILE A 235 3.16 18.42 -13.91
N ALA A 236 3.23 19.64 -14.43
CA ALA A 236 2.07 20.35 -14.97
C ALA A 236 1.43 19.58 -16.15
N TRP A 237 2.23 19.13 -17.13
CA TRP A 237 1.74 18.32 -18.24
C TRP A 237 1.18 16.98 -17.79
N CYS A 238 1.82 16.28 -16.87
CA CYS A 238 1.29 15.04 -16.29
C CYS A 238 -0.06 15.30 -15.59
N GLY A 239 -0.21 16.41 -14.87
CA GLY A 239 -1.48 16.82 -14.27
C GLY A 239 -2.59 17.03 -15.30
N VAL A 240 -2.29 17.72 -16.40
CA VAL A 240 -3.25 17.93 -17.52
C VAL A 240 -3.59 16.59 -18.19
N ILE A 241 -2.61 15.76 -18.50
CA ILE A 241 -2.81 14.42 -19.09
C ILE A 241 -3.70 13.58 -18.19
N SER A 242 -3.42 13.54 -16.89
CA SER A 242 -4.22 12.82 -15.92
C SER A 242 -5.66 13.31 -15.90
N ALA A 243 -5.88 14.62 -15.81
CA ALA A 243 -7.22 15.21 -15.76
C ALA A 243 -8.04 14.92 -17.02
N VAL A 244 -7.46 15.10 -18.20
CA VAL A 244 -8.12 14.81 -19.49
C VAL A 244 -8.42 13.32 -19.62
N ALA A 245 -7.42 12.46 -19.32
CA ALA A 245 -7.59 11.02 -19.38
C ALA A 245 -8.65 10.54 -18.37
N ALA A 246 -8.73 11.12 -17.17
CA ALA A 246 -9.75 10.83 -16.18
C ALA A 246 -11.16 11.13 -16.71
N VAL A 247 -11.40 12.31 -17.26
CA VAL A 247 -12.71 12.69 -17.84
C VAL A 247 -13.12 11.71 -18.93
N LEU A 248 -12.23 11.40 -19.86
CA LEU A 248 -12.50 10.47 -20.95
C LEU A 248 -12.70 9.03 -20.45
N PHE A 249 -11.92 8.59 -19.46
CA PHE A 249 -12.05 7.28 -18.81
C PHE A 249 -13.40 7.12 -18.13
N PHE A 250 -13.78 8.07 -17.25
CA PHE A 250 -15.05 8.01 -16.54
C PHE A 250 -16.23 8.06 -17.50
N TRP A 251 -16.20 8.96 -18.51
CA TRP A 251 -17.22 9.01 -19.54
C TRP A 251 -17.37 7.66 -20.26
N ARG A 252 -16.25 7.05 -20.68
CA ARG A 252 -16.24 5.77 -21.37
C ARG A 252 -16.76 4.62 -20.51
N MET A 253 -16.32 4.52 -19.24
CA MET A 253 -16.74 3.47 -18.32
C MET A 253 -18.23 3.55 -17.97
N LEU A 254 -18.79 4.73 -17.91
CA LEU A 254 -20.21 4.95 -17.60
C LEU A 254 -21.14 4.70 -18.81
N THR A 255 -20.66 4.95 -20.04
CA THR A 255 -21.46 4.81 -21.27
C THR A 255 -21.39 3.43 -21.90
N ARG A 256 -20.31 2.69 -21.66
CA ARG A 256 -20.12 1.34 -22.26
C ARG A 256 -20.98 0.28 -21.56
N ARG A 257 -21.50 -0.69 -22.35
CA ARG A 257 -22.27 -1.83 -21.80
C ARG A 257 -21.43 -2.79 -21.00
N ASP A 258 -20.23 -3.15 -21.50
CA ASP A 258 -19.26 -4.03 -20.86
C ASP A 258 -17.98 -3.26 -20.56
N PRO A 259 -17.95 -2.44 -19.49
CA PRO A 259 -16.78 -1.67 -19.14
C PRO A 259 -15.65 -2.55 -18.58
N LEU A 260 -14.40 -2.11 -18.78
CA LEU A 260 -13.23 -2.77 -18.21
C LEU A 260 -13.27 -2.72 -16.66
N VAL A 261 -13.71 -1.58 -16.14
CA VAL A 261 -13.89 -1.32 -14.69
C VAL A 261 -15.36 -0.94 -14.45
N GLU A 262 -16.04 -1.69 -13.61
CA GLU A 262 -17.47 -1.50 -13.36
C GLU A 262 -17.71 -0.44 -12.26
N LEU A 263 -17.68 0.84 -12.66
CA LEU A 263 -17.87 1.97 -11.75
C LEU A 263 -19.28 2.03 -11.13
N ARG A 264 -20.24 1.32 -11.71
CA ARG A 264 -21.62 1.22 -11.18
C ARG A 264 -21.67 0.58 -9.77
N ALA A 265 -20.59 -0.09 -9.34
CA ALA A 265 -20.47 -0.56 -7.96
C ALA A 265 -20.63 0.58 -6.94
N PHE A 266 -20.19 1.81 -7.27
CA PHE A 266 -20.35 3.00 -6.43
C PHE A 266 -21.81 3.49 -6.29
N ALA A 267 -22.74 3.00 -7.10
CA ALA A 267 -24.17 3.25 -6.90
C ALA A 267 -24.70 2.57 -5.63
N ASN A 268 -24.01 1.54 -5.13
CA ASN A 268 -24.30 0.95 -3.82
C ASN A 268 -23.69 1.84 -2.72
N ALA A 269 -24.54 2.46 -1.90
CA ALA A 269 -24.11 3.38 -0.86
C ALA A 269 -23.10 2.74 0.14
N ASN A 270 -23.30 1.46 0.52
CA ASN A 270 -22.37 0.78 1.43
C ASN A 270 -20.97 0.63 0.79
N PHE A 271 -20.91 0.28 -0.50
CA PHE A 271 -19.66 0.20 -1.22
C PHE A 271 -19.00 1.58 -1.37
N ALA A 272 -19.76 2.61 -1.71
CA ALA A 272 -19.25 3.97 -1.87
C ALA A 272 -18.66 4.52 -0.57
N PHE A 273 -19.40 4.43 0.55
CA PHE A 273 -18.90 4.86 1.86
C PHE A 273 -17.75 3.98 2.36
N GLY A 274 -17.82 2.65 2.18
CA GLY A 274 -16.73 1.76 2.55
C GLY A 274 -15.44 2.05 1.76
N SER A 275 -15.56 2.38 0.48
CA SER A 275 -14.43 2.81 -0.36
C SER A 275 -13.88 4.17 0.05
N LEU A 276 -14.74 5.12 0.44
CA LEU A 276 -14.33 6.41 1.00
C LEU A 276 -13.57 6.21 2.32
N PHE A 277 -14.08 5.37 3.22
CA PHE A 277 -13.34 5.05 4.45
C PHE A 277 -12.03 4.32 4.18
N SER A 278 -11.97 3.49 3.14
CA SER A 278 -10.73 2.85 2.69
C SER A 278 -9.69 3.88 2.20
N PHE A 279 -10.14 4.93 1.50
CA PHE A 279 -9.31 6.06 1.10
C PHE A 279 -8.75 6.82 2.30
N VAL A 280 -9.62 7.20 3.26
CA VAL A 280 -9.22 7.89 4.50
C VAL A 280 -8.27 7.02 5.33
N LEU A 281 -8.54 5.72 5.41
CA LEU A 281 -7.64 4.76 6.06
C LEU A 281 -6.27 4.70 5.36
N GLY A 282 -6.26 4.78 4.03
CA GLY A 282 -5.02 4.87 3.25
C GLY A 282 -4.16 6.05 3.66
N ILE A 283 -4.73 7.26 3.77
CA ILE A 283 -4.04 8.47 4.25
C ILE A 283 -3.39 8.21 5.62
N GLY A 284 -4.17 7.69 6.58
CA GLY A 284 -3.70 7.48 7.94
C GLY A 284 -2.65 6.36 8.05
N LEU A 285 -2.86 5.25 7.34
CA LEU A 285 -1.96 4.10 7.36
C LEU A 285 -0.58 4.45 6.80
N TYR A 286 -0.54 4.90 5.55
CA TYR A 286 0.72 5.20 4.86
C TYR A 286 1.43 6.41 5.49
N GLY A 287 0.69 7.46 5.85
CA GLY A 287 1.26 8.62 6.53
C GLY A 287 1.94 8.28 7.84
N SER A 288 1.33 7.42 8.66
CA SER A 288 1.91 7.05 9.95
C SER A 288 3.09 6.07 9.83
N VAL A 289 3.07 5.18 8.84
CA VAL A 289 4.19 4.27 8.53
C VAL A 289 5.39 5.05 7.98
N TYR A 290 5.16 6.17 7.31
CA TYR A 290 6.21 7.04 6.78
C TYR A 290 6.79 8.01 7.83
N LEU A 291 5.93 8.73 8.56
CA LEU A 291 6.38 9.81 9.47
C LEU A 291 7.16 9.30 10.68
N VAL A 292 6.78 8.16 11.24
CA VAL A 292 7.44 7.67 12.48
C VAL A 292 8.89 7.26 12.24
N PRO A 293 9.22 6.43 11.23
CA PRO A 293 10.62 6.15 10.89
C PRO A 293 11.41 7.40 10.51
N LEU A 294 10.78 8.33 9.78
CA LEU A 294 11.42 9.60 9.39
C LEU A 294 11.82 10.42 10.61
N PHE A 295 10.92 10.53 11.60
CA PHE A 295 11.21 11.21 12.86
C PHE A 295 12.34 10.51 13.64
N LEU A 296 12.24 9.18 13.81
CA LEU A 296 13.22 8.40 14.54
C LEU A 296 14.61 8.44 13.90
N GLY A 297 14.69 8.34 12.59
CA GLY A 297 15.96 8.39 11.86
C GLY A 297 16.57 9.79 11.82
N ARG A 298 15.80 10.81 11.38
CA ARG A 298 16.34 12.17 11.17
C ARG A 298 16.48 13.00 12.45
N VAL A 299 15.55 12.84 13.40
CA VAL A 299 15.53 13.68 14.62
C VAL A 299 16.24 12.97 15.77
N ARG A 300 16.00 11.64 15.93
CA ARG A 300 16.59 10.87 17.03
C ARG A 300 17.92 10.19 16.67
N GLY A 301 18.23 10.09 15.36
CA GLY A 301 19.43 9.38 14.90
C GLY A 301 19.41 7.87 15.15
N TYR A 302 18.20 7.27 15.21
CA TYR A 302 18.04 5.83 15.39
C TYR A 302 18.48 5.08 14.16
N ASP A 303 19.12 3.93 14.36
CA ASP A 303 19.42 2.98 13.29
C ASP A 303 18.15 2.17 12.87
N SER A 304 18.27 1.41 11.79
CA SER A 304 17.15 0.64 11.23
C SER A 304 16.57 -0.39 12.23
N LEU A 305 17.41 -0.96 13.11
CA LEU A 305 16.98 -1.93 14.12
C LEU A 305 16.16 -1.24 15.22
N GLN A 306 16.65 -0.13 15.74
CA GLN A 306 15.95 0.67 16.77
C GLN A 306 14.62 1.23 16.27
N ILE A 307 14.57 1.67 15.00
CA ILE A 307 13.32 2.07 14.32
C ILE A 307 12.36 0.88 14.28
N GLY A 308 12.85 -0.29 13.89
CA GLY A 308 12.05 -1.51 13.82
C GLY A 308 11.50 -1.95 15.17
N GLU A 309 12.32 -1.93 16.23
CA GLU A 309 11.89 -2.23 17.60
C GLU A 309 10.77 -1.29 18.04
N THR A 310 10.91 0.00 17.74
CA THR A 310 9.90 1.00 18.09
C THR A 310 8.62 0.80 17.28
N MET A 311 8.71 0.53 15.99
CA MET A 311 7.56 0.28 15.11
C MET A 311 6.84 -1.04 15.42
N PHE A 312 7.57 -2.03 15.96
CA PHE A 312 7.00 -3.34 16.33
C PHE A 312 5.84 -3.22 17.33
N VAL A 313 5.84 -2.20 18.19
CA VAL A 313 4.73 -1.93 19.13
C VAL A 313 3.39 -1.82 18.42
N THR A 314 3.32 -1.12 17.28
CA THR A 314 2.10 -1.01 16.47
C THR A 314 1.65 -2.38 15.97
N GLY A 315 2.55 -3.18 15.42
CA GLY A 315 2.25 -4.53 14.93
C GLY A 315 1.81 -5.48 16.04
N ALA A 316 2.48 -5.44 17.19
CA ALA A 316 2.11 -6.25 18.36
C ALA A 316 0.72 -5.88 18.89
N ALA A 317 0.43 -4.58 19.01
CA ALA A 317 -0.90 -4.11 19.44
C ALA A 317 -2.01 -4.51 18.46
N MET A 318 -1.74 -4.47 17.15
CA MET A 318 -2.66 -4.99 16.13
C MET A 318 -2.91 -6.49 16.29
N PHE A 319 -1.85 -7.26 16.45
CA PHE A 319 -1.94 -8.72 16.62
C PHE A 319 -2.78 -9.08 17.86
N LEU A 320 -2.49 -8.43 19.00
CA LEU A 320 -3.22 -8.65 20.25
C LEU A 320 -4.68 -8.18 20.19
N SER A 321 -4.98 -7.11 19.46
CA SER A 321 -6.34 -6.58 19.32
C SER A 321 -7.17 -7.31 18.25
N ALA A 322 -6.56 -8.08 17.35
CA ALA A 322 -7.24 -8.76 16.26
C ALA A 322 -8.34 -9.73 16.74
N PRO A 323 -8.13 -10.61 17.76
CA PRO A 323 -9.18 -11.46 18.30
C PRO A 323 -10.32 -10.65 18.95
N LEU A 324 -9.98 -9.55 19.63
CA LEU A 324 -10.96 -8.65 20.23
C LEU A 324 -11.84 -7.98 19.17
N ALA A 325 -11.24 -7.47 18.10
CA ALA A 325 -11.97 -6.90 16.98
C ALA A 325 -12.94 -7.93 16.35
N GLY A 326 -12.50 -9.18 16.19
CA GLY A 326 -13.36 -10.27 15.69
C GLY A 326 -14.53 -10.57 16.62
N GLN A 327 -14.34 -10.50 17.95
CA GLN A 327 -15.41 -10.69 18.92
C GLN A 327 -16.37 -9.49 18.97
N LEU A 328 -15.83 -8.27 18.97
CA LEU A 328 -16.65 -7.04 18.98
C LEU A 328 -17.54 -6.95 17.74
N ALA A 329 -17.07 -7.38 16.58
CA ALA A 329 -17.85 -7.41 15.34
C ALA A 329 -19.08 -8.34 15.39
N ARG A 330 -19.18 -9.22 16.40
CA ARG A 330 -20.36 -10.09 16.63
C ARG A 330 -21.44 -9.40 17.47
N VAL A 331 -21.05 -8.49 18.35
CA VAL A 331 -21.94 -7.87 19.35
C VAL A 331 -22.20 -6.40 19.05
N LEU A 332 -21.30 -5.70 18.40
CA LEU A 332 -21.42 -4.29 18.05
C LEU A 332 -21.85 -4.11 16.59
N ASP A 333 -22.64 -3.05 16.34
CA ASP A 333 -22.84 -2.59 14.97
C ASP A 333 -21.50 -2.16 14.36
N LEU A 334 -21.24 -2.57 13.12
CA LEU A 334 -19.99 -2.28 12.41
C LEU A 334 -19.72 -0.77 12.29
N ARG A 335 -20.76 0.05 12.26
CA ARG A 335 -20.64 1.51 12.19
C ARG A 335 -20.13 2.09 13.51
N VAL A 336 -20.63 1.58 14.63
CA VAL A 336 -20.18 1.98 15.97
C VAL A 336 -18.73 1.53 16.19
N MET A 337 -18.41 0.30 15.80
CA MET A 337 -17.04 -0.22 15.88
C MET A 337 -16.07 0.63 15.05
N LEU A 338 -16.47 1.02 13.83
CA LEU A 338 -15.68 1.90 12.96
C LEU A 338 -15.48 3.28 13.59
N ALA A 339 -16.54 3.89 14.15
CA ALA A 339 -16.45 5.19 14.81
C ALA A 339 -15.49 5.15 16.00
N ILE A 340 -15.56 4.13 16.85
CA ILE A 340 -14.64 3.93 17.97
C ILE A 340 -13.20 3.78 17.44
N GLY A 341 -13.00 2.95 16.42
CA GLY A 341 -11.69 2.75 15.81
C GLY A 341 -11.07 4.05 15.26
N LEU A 342 -11.86 4.85 14.53
CA LEU A 342 -11.41 6.14 13.98
C LEU A 342 -11.08 7.16 15.09
N LEU A 343 -11.90 7.22 16.16
CA LEU A 343 -11.61 8.09 17.30
C LEU A 343 -10.33 7.67 18.03
N MET A 344 -10.14 6.37 18.27
CA MET A 344 -8.92 5.85 18.88
C MET A 344 -7.68 6.12 18.00
N PHE A 345 -7.82 5.95 16.68
CA PHE A 345 -6.75 6.23 15.73
C PHE A 345 -6.37 7.71 15.72
N GLY A 346 -7.37 8.59 15.66
CA GLY A 346 -7.18 10.04 15.75
C GLY A 346 -6.56 10.47 17.07
N ALA A 347 -7.00 9.90 18.19
CA ALA A 347 -6.40 10.15 19.51
C ALA A 347 -4.93 9.69 19.58
N GLY A 348 -4.61 8.53 18.98
CA GLY A 348 -3.23 8.05 18.89
C GLY A 348 -2.34 8.98 18.06
N LEU A 349 -2.84 9.49 16.92
CA LEU A 349 -2.11 10.47 16.11
C LEU A 349 -1.96 11.82 16.83
N TRP A 350 -3.01 12.27 17.52
CA TRP A 350 -2.96 13.49 18.31
C TRP A 350 -1.90 13.39 19.42
N TRP A 351 -1.87 12.27 20.14
CA TRP A 351 -0.85 12.03 21.17
C TRP A 351 0.57 12.00 20.57
N MET A 352 0.74 11.46 19.35
CA MET A 352 2.03 11.52 18.65
C MET A 352 2.44 12.93 18.24
N ALA A 353 1.52 13.86 18.08
CA ALA A 353 1.83 15.26 17.76
C ALA A 353 2.51 16.01 18.92
N GLU A 354 2.44 15.50 20.13
CA GLU A 354 3.08 16.07 21.33
C GLU A 354 4.53 15.56 21.54
N LEU A 355 5.03 14.69 20.65
CA LEU A 355 6.40 14.17 20.75
C LEU A 355 7.43 15.28 20.55
N THR A 356 8.49 15.23 21.35
CA THR A 356 9.61 16.16 21.31
C THR A 356 10.90 15.48 20.89
N VAL A 357 11.97 16.26 20.71
CA VAL A 357 13.31 15.75 20.36
C VAL A 357 13.81 14.73 21.40
N ASP A 358 13.38 14.84 22.66
CA ASP A 358 13.81 13.95 23.75
C ASP A 358 12.96 12.68 23.87
N SER A 359 11.84 12.59 23.12
CA SER A 359 10.95 11.43 23.18
C SER A 359 11.65 10.16 22.70
N ALA A 360 11.59 9.11 23.50
CA ALA A 360 12.20 7.82 23.25
C ALA A 360 11.15 6.70 23.13
N PHE A 361 11.57 5.45 23.21
CA PHE A 361 10.70 4.27 23.03
C PHE A 361 9.43 4.29 23.91
N TRP A 362 9.56 4.66 25.21
CA TRP A 362 8.43 4.61 26.13
C TRP A 362 7.37 5.67 25.89
N GLU A 363 7.79 6.87 25.45
CA GLU A 363 6.85 7.94 25.06
C GLU A 363 6.09 7.58 23.77
N LEU A 364 6.74 6.87 22.86
CA LEU A 364 6.11 6.38 21.62
C LEU A 364 5.25 5.14 21.85
N PHE A 365 5.50 4.35 22.91
CA PHE A 365 4.81 3.08 23.16
C PHE A 365 3.29 3.25 23.24
N GLY A 366 2.81 4.18 24.07
CA GLY A 366 1.38 4.41 24.27
C GLY A 366 0.63 4.79 22.98
N PRO A 367 1.02 5.86 22.29
CA PRO A 367 0.35 6.28 21.05
C PRO A 367 0.45 5.22 19.95
N GLN A 368 1.57 4.51 19.82
CA GLN A 368 1.70 3.44 18.83
C GLN A 368 0.82 2.23 19.16
N ALA A 369 0.73 1.82 20.43
CA ALA A 369 -0.16 0.74 20.85
C ALA A 369 -1.63 1.09 20.61
N LEU A 370 -2.04 2.32 20.93
CA LEU A 370 -3.39 2.82 20.68
C LEU A 370 -3.72 2.82 19.18
N ARG A 371 -2.80 3.31 18.35
CA ARG A 371 -2.92 3.32 16.90
C ARG A 371 -3.01 1.90 16.34
N GLY A 372 -2.15 0.99 16.77
CA GLY A 372 -2.17 -0.40 16.33
C GLY A 372 -3.48 -1.10 16.68
N ALA A 373 -3.94 -0.98 17.92
CA ALA A 373 -5.21 -1.55 18.36
C ALA A 373 -6.40 -1.00 17.57
N SER A 374 -6.42 0.30 17.29
CA SER A 374 -7.49 0.96 16.53
C SER A 374 -7.58 0.49 15.08
N MET A 375 -6.45 0.14 14.46
CA MET A 375 -6.40 -0.34 13.08
C MET A 375 -7.28 -1.57 12.85
N MET A 376 -7.30 -2.52 13.79
CA MET A 376 -8.17 -3.71 13.67
C MET A 376 -9.66 -3.36 13.81
N LEU A 377 -9.98 -2.36 14.64
CA LEU A 377 -11.34 -1.85 14.80
C LEU A 377 -11.83 -1.05 13.57
N ILE A 378 -10.93 -0.60 12.69
CA ILE A 378 -11.25 0.09 11.45
C ILE A 378 -11.29 -0.88 10.27
N MET A 379 -10.22 -1.68 10.08
CA MET A 379 -10.06 -2.53 8.89
C MET A 379 -11.20 -3.53 8.71
N LEU A 380 -11.60 -4.20 9.79
CA LEU A 380 -12.67 -5.20 9.72
C LEU A 380 -14.02 -4.60 9.31
N PRO A 381 -14.56 -3.55 10.00
CA PRO A 381 -15.80 -2.91 9.57
C PRO A 381 -15.75 -2.34 8.16
N VAL A 382 -14.68 -1.66 7.79
CA VAL A 382 -14.54 -1.04 6.45
C VAL A 382 -14.63 -2.11 5.36
N ASN A 383 -13.90 -3.22 5.51
CA ASN A 383 -13.96 -4.35 4.57
C ASN A 383 -15.37 -4.95 4.47
N GLN A 384 -16.06 -5.13 5.62
CA GLN A 384 -17.39 -5.71 5.66
C GLN A 384 -18.47 -4.76 5.12
N ILE A 385 -18.37 -3.47 5.38
CA ILE A 385 -19.28 -2.45 4.85
C ILE A 385 -19.13 -2.36 3.33
N ALA A 386 -17.89 -2.30 2.83
CA ALA A 386 -17.61 -2.17 1.40
C ALA A 386 -18.00 -3.44 0.61
N LEU A 387 -17.53 -4.60 1.03
CA LEU A 387 -17.60 -5.81 0.22
C LEU A 387 -18.63 -6.84 0.70
N GLY A 388 -19.04 -6.78 1.97
CA GLY A 388 -19.81 -7.84 2.63
C GLY A 388 -21.22 -8.04 2.09
N ARG A 389 -21.83 -7.03 1.46
CA ARG A 389 -23.20 -7.07 0.94
C ARG A 389 -23.28 -7.13 -0.58
N LEU A 390 -22.14 -7.20 -1.27
CA LEU A 390 -22.11 -7.27 -2.73
C LEU A 390 -22.41 -8.70 -3.23
N PRO A 391 -23.07 -8.84 -4.38
CA PRO A 391 -23.28 -10.14 -5.00
C PRO A 391 -21.91 -10.73 -5.44
N PRO A 392 -21.76 -12.07 -5.43
CA PRO A 392 -20.50 -12.73 -5.78
C PRO A 392 -19.92 -12.31 -7.15
N ALA A 393 -20.79 -12.04 -8.13
CA ALA A 393 -20.38 -11.59 -9.45
C ALA A 393 -19.67 -10.22 -9.47
N ALA A 394 -20.02 -9.32 -8.53
CA ALA A 394 -19.44 -7.99 -8.43
C ALA A 394 -18.15 -7.96 -7.58
N LEU A 395 -17.92 -8.95 -6.71
CA LEU A 395 -16.84 -8.92 -5.72
C LEU A 395 -15.45 -8.75 -6.33
N LYS A 396 -15.17 -9.40 -7.45
CA LYS A 396 -13.86 -9.33 -8.11
C LYS A 396 -13.51 -7.92 -8.58
N ASN A 397 -14.46 -7.26 -9.23
CA ASN A 397 -14.29 -5.88 -9.68
C ASN A 397 -14.30 -4.89 -8.49
N ALA A 398 -15.23 -5.06 -7.57
CA ALA A 398 -15.35 -4.21 -6.38
C ALA A 398 -14.10 -4.26 -5.49
N SER A 399 -13.46 -5.43 -5.33
CA SER A 399 -12.24 -5.53 -4.53
C SER A 399 -11.07 -4.80 -5.17
N GLY A 400 -10.97 -4.79 -6.51
CA GLY A 400 -10.00 -3.94 -7.22
C GLY A 400 -10.22 -2.46 -6.95
N LEU A 401 -11.45 -1.97 -7.12
CA LEU A 401 -11.80 -0.57 -6.84
C LEU A 401 -11.59 -0.19 -5.36
N TYR A 402 -11.97 -1.07 -4.44
CA TYR A 402 -11.75 -0.86 -3.01
C TYR A 402 -10.27 -0.70 -2.64
N ASN A 403 -9.39 -1.55 -3.20
CA ASN A 403 -7.95 -1.46 -2.97
C ASN A 403 -7.34 -0.25 -3.69
N LEU A 404 -7.82 0.09 -4.90
CA LEU A 404 -7.44 1.31 -5.59
C LEU A 404 -7.70 2.55 -4.73
N MET A 405 -8.88 2.66 -4.11
CA MET A 405 -9.21 3.79 -3.23
C MET A 405 -8.26 3.88 -2.03
N ARG A 406 -7.86 2.76 -1.45
CA ARG A 406 -6.89 2.74 -0.35
C ARG A 406 -5.50 3.21 -0.79
N ASN A 407 -5.01 2.73 -1.94
CA ASN A 407 -3.70 3.11 -2.46
C ASN A 407 -3.67 4.59 -2.88
N LEU A 408 -4.71 5.07 -3.57
CA LEU A 408 -4.86 6.49 -3.88
C LEU A 408 -4.91 7.36 -2.61
N GLY A 409 -5.61 6.89 -1.57
CA GLY A 409 -5.60 7.58 -0.27
C GLY A 409 -4.19 7.66 0.31
N GLY A 410 -3.41 6.59 0.19
CA GLY A 410 -2.00 6.56 0.60
C GLY A 410 -1.14 7.56 -0.17
N ALA A 411 -1.21 7.53 -1.49
CA ALA A 411 -0.46 8.45 -2.36
C ALA A 411 -0.80 9.92 -2.09
N VAL A 412 -2.09 10.26 -2.04
CA VAL A 412 -2.55 11.62 -1.70
C VAL A 412 -2.09 12.02 -0.30
N GLY A 413 -2.19 11.10 0.69
CA GLY A 413 -1.77 11.35 2.06
C GLY A 413 -0.28 11.64 2.16
N LEU A 414 0.57 10.85 1.50
CA LEU A 414 2.03 11.05 1.48
C LEU A 414 2.39 12.35 0.77
N ALA A 415 1.79 12.65 -0.38
CA ALA A 415 2.00 13.90 -1.11
C ALA A 415 1.69 15.12 -0.22
N MET A 416 0.54 15.12 0.47
CA MET A 416 0.16 16.19 1.41
C MET A 416 1.13 16.30 2.58
N ILE A 417 1.53 15.18 3.18
CA ILE A 417 2.45 15.15 4.31
C ILE A 417 3.83 15.70 3.91
N ASN A 418 4.37 15.27 2.78
CA ASN A 418 5.65 15.74 2.26
C ASN A 418 5.62 17.25 2.02
N THR A 419 4.60 17.74 1.31
CA THR A 419 4.43 19.18 1.03
C THR A 419 4.35 20.01 2.32
N ILE A 420 3.59 19.55 3.31
CA ILE A 420 3.51 20.24 4.61
C ILE A 420 4.88 20.21 5.31
N ALA A 421 5.56 19.07 5.33
CA ALA A 421 6.85 18.92 5.99
C ALA A 421 7.92 19.80 5.34
N THR A 422 8.03 19.78 4.01
CA THR A 422 8.99 20.59 3.23
C THR A 422 8.71 22.08 3.41
N SER A 423 7.45 22.51 3.29
CA SER A 423 7.07 23.92 3.48
C SER A 423 7.37 24.42 4.91
N ARG A 424 7.08 23.61 5.94
CA ARG A 424 7.36 23.95 7.33
C ARG A 424 8.85 24.00 7.61
N LEU A 425 9.61 23.06 7.07
CA LEU A 425 11.07 23.05 7.18
C LEU A 425 11.67 24.33 6.59
N ALA A 426 11.23 24.75 5.40
CA ALA A 426 11.68 25.97 4.75
C ALA A 426 11.39 27.21 5.62
N VAL A 427 10.17 27.34 6.16
CA VAL A 427 9.79 28.46 7.06
C VAL A 427 10.65 28.49 8.32
N HIS A 428 10.85 27.34 8.98
CA HIS A 428 11.67 27.29 10.18
C HIS A 428 13.15 27.57 9.91
N THR A 429 13.66 27.10 8.77
CA THR A 429 15.04 27.39 8.35
C THR A 429 15.23 28.89 8.09
N LEU A 430 14.30 29.56 7.41
CA LEU A 430 14.32 31.00 7.22
C LEU A 430 14.31 31.76 8.57
N HIS A 431 13.44 31.39 9.48
CA HIS A 431 13.41 32.00 10.81
C HIS A 431 14.71 31.81 11.59
N LEU A 432 15.36 30.63 11.48
CA LEU A 432 16.66 30.40 12.10
C LEU A 432 17.75 31.26 11.42
N GLN A 433 17.76 31.35 10.10
CA GLN A 433 18.70 32.18 9.35
C GLN A 433 18.58 33.67 9.72
N GLU A 434 17.34 34.20 9.85
CA GLU A 434 17.07 35.57 10.30
C GLU A 434 17.59 35.84 11.73
N GLN A 435 17.67 34.78 12.55
CA GLN A 435 18.19 34.88 13.92
C GLN A 435 19.72 34.80 13.98
N VAL A 436 20.39 34.28 12.96
CA VAL A 436 21.87 34.17 12.87
C VAL A 436 22.42 35.49 12.32
N THR A 437 22.47 36.54 13.18
CA THR A 437 23.04 37.83 12.80
C THR A 437 24.18 38.22 13.76
N TRP A 438 25.20 38.90 13.25
CA TRP A 438 26.34 39.38 14.05
C TRP A 438 25.95 40.34 15.19
N SER A 439 24.78 40.96 15.11
CA SER A 439 24.24 41.82 16.17
C SER A 439 23.81 41.04 17.43
N ARG A 440 23.59 39.73 17.37
CA ARG A 440 23.27 38.91 18.53
C ARG A 440 24.54 38.39 19.20
N SER A 441 24.72 38.72 20.47
CA SER A 441 25.92 38.38 21.26
C SER A 441 26.20 36.86 21.35
N VAL A 442 25.17 36.04 21.27
CA VAL A 442 25.26 34.56 21.26
C VAL A 442 25.81 34.05 19.92
N THR A 443 25.31 34.58 18.82
CA THR A 443 25.74 34.23 17.45
C THR A 443 27.18 34.70 17.20
N ALA A 444 27.52 35.92 17.61
CA ALA A 444 28.88 36.47 17.50
C ALA A 444 29.89 35.62 18.28
N ARG A 445 29.55 35.14 19.50
CA ARG A 445 30.41 34.24 20.28
C ARG A 445 30.56 32.86 19.64
N ALA A 446 29.48 32.26 19.09
CA ALA A 446 29.53 30.96 18.45
C ALA A 446 30.38 31.01 17.17
N LEU A 447 30.19 32.02 16.32
CA LEU A 447 30.97 32.21 15.10
C LEU A 447 32.43 32.57 15.37
N GLY A 448 32.71 33.38 16.41
CA GLY A 448 34.07 33.69 16.82
C GLY A 448 34.87 32.54 17.42
N ASN A 449 34.18 31.48 17.84
CA ASN A 449 34.84 30.24 18.31
C ASN A 449 35.07 29.21 17.16
N MET A 450 34.58 29.47 15.97
CA MET A 450 34.75 28.63 14.75
C MET A 450 35.86 29.15 13.82
N THR A 451 36.31 30.39 14.02
CA THR A 451 37.48 31.00 13.36
C THR A 451 38.71 30.91 14.23
#